data_ce8e0226ae34d852a70c323a6070928b
#
_entry.id   ce8e0226ae34d852a70c323a6070928b
#
_cell.length_a   1.000
_cell.length_b   1.000
_cell.length_c   1.000
_cell.angle_alpha   90.00
_cell.angle_beta   90.00
_cell.angle_gamma   90.00
#
_symmetry.space_group_name_H-M   'P 1'
#
loop_
_entity.id
_entity.type
_entity.pdbx_description
1 polymer ?
#
loop_
_entity_poly.entity_id
_entity_poly.type
_entity_poly.pdbx_seq_one_letter_code
_entity_poly.pdbx_strand_id
1 'polypeptide(L)' 'MNQKFSYSVGETVRIKVGPFQAFTGRIEEVNEEVSTLKVKVSIFGRPEPIELGFLDVEKVKFTEEE' A
#
# COMPACT_ATOMS: atom_id res chain seq x y z
N MET A 1 -20.26 12.06 6.16
CA MET A 1 -19.58 10.96 6.37
C MET A 1 -18.13 11.03 6.15
N ASN A 2 -17.41 10.57 7.02
CA ASN A 2 -16.01 10.69 6.94
C ASN A 2 -15.38 9.63 6.21
N GLN A 3 -14.48 9.99 5.33
CA GLN A 3 -13.67 9.04 4.68
C GLN A 3 -12.39 9.02 5.40
N LYS A 4 -12.12 7.96 6.08
CA LYS A 4 -10.89 7.85 6.72
C LYS A 4 -10.07 6.84 6.04
N PHE A 5 -8.86 7.21 5.66
CA PHE A 5 -7.93 6.26 5.10
C PHE A 5 -7.21 5.65 6.28
N SER A 6 -7.54 4.43 6.57
CA SER A 6 -7.02 3.77 7.74
C SER A 6 -6.10 2.66 7.31
N TYR A 7 -4.81 2.93 7.32
CA TYR A 7 -3.81 1.95 6.93
C TYR A 7 -2.99 1.57 8.13
N SER A 8 -2.55 0.33 8.16
CA SER A 8 -1.74 -0.17 9.27
C SER A 8 -0.52 -0.88 8.73
N VAL A 9 0.54 -0.83 9.50
CA VAL A 9 1.75 -1.55 9.16
C VAL A 9 1.41 -3.04 9.10
N GLY A 10 1.92 -3.70 8.06
CA GLY A 10 1.64 -5.11 7.86
C GLY A 10 0.50 -5.39 6.91
N GLU A 11 -0.25 -4.36 6.56
CA GLU A 11 -1.35 -4.54 5.63
C GLU A 11 -0.85 -4.66 4.21
N THR A 12 -1.58 -5.37 3.38
CA THR A 12 -1.23 -5.52 1.97
C THR A 12 -2.05 -4.55 1.15
N VAL A 13 -1.38 -3.82 0.27
CA VAL A 13 -2.04 -2.88 -0.60
C VAL A 13 -1.56 -3.08 -2.02
N ARG A 14 -2.32 -2.57 -2.97
CA ARG A 14 -1.95 -2.63 -4.38
C ARG A 14 -1.71 -1.22 -4.86
N ILE A 15 -0.65 -1.04 -5.63
CA ILE A 15 -0.29 0.27 -6.16
C ILE A 15 -1.16 0.55 -7.36
N LYS A 16 -1.73 1.75 -7.40
CA LYS A 16 -2.67 2.11 -8.44
C LYS A 16 -2.06 2.96 -9.52
N VAL A 17 -0.94 3.60 -9.26
CA VAL A 17 -0.39 4.56 -10.21
C VAL A 17 1.10 4.36 -10.35
N GLY A 18 1.65 4.93 -11.41
CA GLY A 18 3.08 4.99 -11.60
C GLY A 18 3.62 3.74 -12.24
N PRO A 19 4.95 3.64 -12.26
CA PRO A 19 5.58 2.50 -12.92
C PRO A 19 5.37 1.18 -12.21
N PHE A 20 4.89 1.22 -10.97
CA PHE A 20 4.66 -0.01 -10.22
C PHE A 20 3.18 -0.33 -10.12
N GLN A 21 2.39 0.20 -11.03
CA GLN A 21 0.96 -0.03 -11.03
C GLN A 21 0.67 -1.53 -11.07
N ALA A 22 -0.29 -1.95 -10.27
CA ALA A 22 -0.73 -3.35 -10.16
C ALA A 22 0.20 -4.23 -9.33
N PHE A 23 1.33 -3.71 -8.89
CA PHE A 23 2.16 -4.46 -7.96
C PHE A 23 1.50 -4.38 -6.59
N THR A 24 1.70 -5.41 -5.79
CA THR A 24 1.23 -5.39 -4.42
C THR A 24 2.40 -5.37 -3.49
N GLY A 25 2.19 -4.84 -2.32
CA GLY A 25 3.24 -4.79 -1.33
C GLY A 25 2.65 -4.69 0.06
N ARG A 26 3.52 -4.73 1.04
CA ARG A 26 3.11 -4.68 2.43
C ARG A 26 3.57 -3.36 3.03
N ILE A 27 2.69 -2.74 3.79
CA ILE A 27 2.97 -1.45 4.39
C ILE A 27 4.00 -1.61 5.49
N GLU A 28 5.07 -0.83 5.40
CA GLU A 28 6.11 -0.83 6.43
C GLU A 28 5.98 0.35 7.35
N GLU A 29 5.51 1.47 6.84
CA GLU A 29 5.35 2.67 7.63
C GLU A 29 4.16 3.44 7.15
N VAL A 30 3.50 4.11 8.08
CA VAL A 30 2.39 4.99 7.76
C VAL A 30 2.72 6.36 8.32
N ASN A 31 2.69 7.38 7.48
CA ASN A 31 2.96 8.73 7.92
C ASN A 31 1.71 9.55 7.67
N GLU A 32 0.94 9.74 8.73
CA GLU A 32 -0.34 10.41 8.58
C GLU A 32 -0.20 11.91 8.41
N GLU A 33 0.91 12.45 8.83
CA GLU A 33 1.09 13.89 8.71
C GLU A 33 1.13 14.33 7.25
N VAL A 34 1.73 13.54 6.41
CA VAL A 34 1.82 13.88 5.00
C VAL A 34 1.05 12.92 4.14
N SER A 35 0.28 12.04 4.74
CA SER A 35 -0.60 11.10 4.04
C SER A 35 0.17 10.22 3.08
N THR A 36 1.26 9.65 3.55
CA THR A 36 2.06 8.74 2.73
C THR A 36 2.30 7.43 3.46
N LEU A 37 2.65 6.44 2.68
CA LEU A 37 2.97 5.13 3.18
C LEU A 37 4.30 4.70 2.59
N LYS A 38 5.00 3.87 3.33
CA LYS A 38 6.15 3.20 2.77
C LYS A 38 5.76 1.74 2.59
N VAL A 39 5.82 1.28 1.37
CA VAL A 39 5.35 -0.05 1.01
C VAL A 39 6.52 -0.85 0.49
N LYS A 40 6.68 -2.06 0.99
CA LYS A 40 7.75 -2.93 0.52
C LYS A 40 7.19 -3.81 -0.59
N VAL A 41 7.74 -3.66 -1.78
CA VAL A 41 7.28 -4.37 -2.95
C VAL A 41 8.41 -5.26 -3.43
N SER A 42 8.07 -6.48 -3.82
CA SER A 42 9.08 -7.40 -4.33
C SER A 42 9.24 -7.16 -5.83
N ILE A 43 10.38 -6.64 -6.22
CA ILE A 43 10.66 -6.35 -7.61
C ILE A 43 11.86 -7.16 -8.01
N PHE A 44 11.70 -8.02 -9.01
CA PHE A 44 12.76 -8.91 -9.48
C PHE A 44 13.35 -9.70 -8.32
N GLY A 45 12.46 -10.15 -7.42
CA GLY A 45 12.91 -10.96 -6.30
C GLY A 45 13.59 -10.20 -5.18
N ARG A 46 13.57 -8.88 -5.23
CA ARG A 46 14.20 -8.07 -4.19
C ARG A 46 13.16 -7.17 -3.55
N PRO A 47 13.17 -7.08 -2.24
CA PRO A 47 12.23 -6.16 -1.58
C PRO A 47 12.72 -4.74 -1.72
N GLU A 48 11.87 -3.88 -2.23
CA GLU A 48 12.20 -2.47 -2.41
C GLU A 48 11.18 -1.61 -1.70
N PRO A 49 11.61 -0.66 -0.88
CA PRO A 49 10.66 0.24 -0.22
C PRO A 49 10.28 1.34 -1.19
N ILE A 50 8.99 1.58 -1.30
CA ILE A 50 8.46 2.60 -2.19
C ILE A 50 7.53 3.48 -1.39
N GLU A 51 7.71 4.78 -1.49
CA GLU A 51 6.86 5.72 -0.79
C GLU A 51 5.72 6.14 -1.70
N LEU A 52 4.50 6.06 -1.19
CA LEU A 52 3.31 6.35 -1.98
C LEU A 52 2.32 7.13 -1.13
N GLY A 53 1.49 7.90 -1.79
CA GLY A 53 0.43 8.60 -1.08
C GLY A 53 -0.72 7.67 -0.74
N PHE A 54 -1.53 8.07 0.21
CA PHE A 54 -2.69 7.27 0.60
C PHE A 54 -3.61 7.00 -0.58
N LEU A 55 -3.69 7.93 -1.51
CA LEU A 55 -4.58 7.77 -2.65
C LEU A 55 -3.97 6.99 -3.79
N ASP A 56 -2.69 6.67 -3.68
CA ASP A 56 -2.00 5.96 -4.74
C ASP A 56 -2.07 4.46 -4.59
N VAL A 57 -2.66 3.99 -3.52
CA VAL A 57 -2.77 2.57 -3.27
C VAL A 57 -4.20 2.23 -2.89
N GLU A 58 -4.53 0.98 -2.95
CA GLU A 58 -5.83 0.52 -2.48
C GLU A 58 -5.62 -0.75 -1.68
N LYS A 59 -6.49 -0.97 -0.74
CA LYS A 59 -6.41 -2.14 0.09
C LYS A 59 -6.78 -3.36 -0.71
N VAL A 60 -6.03 -4.43 -0.51
CA VAL A 60 -6.34 -5.69 -1.14
C VAL A 60 -7.17 -6.50 -0.18
N LYS A 61 -8.35 -6.89 -0.62
CA LYS A 61 -9.20 -7.72 0.19
C LYS A 61 -9.05 -9.15 -0.23
N PHE A 62 -8.65 -9.97 0.70
CA PHE A 62 -8.61 -11.39 0.43
C PHE A 62 -9.87 -11.96 1.03
N THR A 63 -10.88 -12.21 0.19
CA THR A 63 -12.05 -12.80 0.72
C THR A 63 -11.90 -14.28 0.66
N GLU A 64 -12.10 -14.85 1.63
CA GLU A 64 -12.01 -16.25 1.62
C GLU A 64 -13.26 -16.83 1.63
N GLU A 65 -13.72 -16.78 1.58
CA GLU A 65 -14.68 -16.97 1.65
C GLU A 65 -15.21 -17.32 1.70
N GLU A 66 -15.46 -17.24 1.90
CA GLU A 66 -15.99 -17.25 2.03
C GLU A 66 -16.30 -17.55 2.06
#